data_f34572b0b1f96762758c3197bd99dc74
#
_entry.id   f34572b0b1f96762758c3197bd99dc74
#
_cell.length_a   1.000
_cell.length_b   1.000
_cell.length_c   1.000
_cell.angle_alpha   90.00
_cell.angle_beta   90.00
_cell.angle_gamma   90.00
#
_symmetry.space_group_name_H-M   'P 1'
#
loop_
_entity.id
_entity.type
_entity.pdbx_description
1 polymer ?
#
loop_
_entity_poly.entity_id
_entity_poly.type
_entity_poly.pdbx_seq_one_letter_code
_entity_poly.pdbx_strand_id
1 'polypeptide(L)'
;GEEPGAVIGAVDPATAEQVFAFRMASGTVADLQPGQIVVDRQVAKQQDLAPGDRLTVLGTSGESLELTVGPISDDPALLGQWTITRADAATLVRQPTDALLGLTLDRGVTPESVRPALKNQLTNYPTMTLQDRDQYTSSLISSISALLNVIYGLLAVSILIALIGIANTLSLSIHERTRELGLLRAMGMSRSQLRSSVR
;
A
#
# COMPACT_ATOMS: atom_id res chain seq x y z
N GLY A 1 6.15 23.44 7.26
CA GLY A 1 4.69 23.34 7.24
C GLY A 1 4.25 22.32 8.26
N GLU A 2 3.27 22.63 9.10
CA GLU A 2 2.63 21.65 9.99
C GLU A 2 1.85 20.66 9.14
N GLU A 3 2.20 19.38 9.20
CA GLU A 3 1.30 18.31 8.74
C GLU A 3 0.47 17.83 9.94
N PRO A 4 -0.80 18.21 10.02
CA PRO A 4 -1.65 17.81 11.13
C PRO A 4 -1.97 16.32 11.02
N GLY A 5 -1.63 15.54 12.05
CA GLY A 5 -2.04 14.15 12.19
C GLY A 5 -1.11 13.12 11.55
N ALA A 6 0.16 13.42 11.35
CA ALA A 6 1.14 12.43 10.91
C ALA A 6 1.26 11.28 11.94
N VAL A 7 1.22 10.05 11.47
CA VAL A 7 1.50 8.88 12.31
C VAL A 7 3.01 8.71 12.43
N ILE A 8 3.51 8.79 13.66
CA ILE A 8 4.93 8.60 13.96
C ILE A 8 5.10 7.22 14.58
N GLY A 9 5.93 6.39 13.97
CA GLY A 9 6.37 5.12 14.53
C GLY A 9 7.42 5.34 15.62
N ALA A 10 7.53 4.37 16.53
CA ALA A 10 8.60 4.34 17.52
C ALA A 10 9.27 2.96 17.54
N VAL A 11 10.58 2.96 17.59
CA VAL A 11 11.40 1.74 17.54
C VAL A 11 12.43 1.75 18.66
N ASP A 12 12.81 0.57 19.13
CA ASP A 12 13.99 0.41 19.96
C ASP A 12 15.19 0.05 19.05
N PRO A 13 16.12 0.97 18.82
CA PRO A 13 17.23 0.75 17.89
C PRO A 13 18.12 -0.45 18.27
N ALA A 14 18.25 -0.75 19.56
CA ALA A 14 19.13 -1.81 20.05
C ALA A 14 18.63 -3.21 19.71
N THR A 15 17.31 -3.38 19.58
CA THR A 15 16.67 -4.69 19.41
C THR A 15 15.99 -4.87 18.06
N ALA A 16 15.60 -3.77 17.40
CA ALA A 16 14.78 -3.81 16.20
C ALA A 16 15.42 -4.60 15.04
N GLU A 17 16.71 -4.41 14.79
CA GLU A 17 17.43 -5.10 13.70
C GLU A 17 17.69 -6.59 13.99
N GLN A 18 17.54 -7.04 15.25
CA GLN A 18 17.60 -8.45 15.58
C GLN A 18 16.36 -9.21 15.14
N VAL A 19 15.24 -8.49 14.97
CA VAL A 19 13.93 -9.06 14.64
C VAL A 19 13.53 -8.75 13.20
N PHE A 20 13.79 -7.53 12.75
CA PHE A 20 13.37 -7.03 11.45
C PHE A 20 14.59 -6.71 10.57
N ALA A 21 14.49 -7.03 9.29
CA ALA A 21 15.46 -6.63 8.29
C ALA A 21 14.91 -5.39 7.56
N PHE A 22 15.34 -4.21 7.98
CA PHE A 22 14.90 -2.95 7.38
C PHE A 22 15.68 -2.64 6.10
N ARG A 23 15.00 -2.08 5.13
CA ARG A 23 15.63 -1.51 3.93
C ARG A 23 15.90 -0.04 4.18
N MET A 24 17.17 0.33 4.19
CA MET A 24 17.60 1.69 4.42
C MET A 24 18.23 2.29 3.17
N ALA A 25 17.96 3.58 2.93
CA ALA A 25 18.59 4.36 1.88
C ALA A 25 19.92 4.95 2.34
N SER A 26 20.01 5.32 3.61
CA SER A 26 21.25 5.76 4.26
C SER A 26 21.20 5.47 5.76
N GLY A 27 22.34 5.11 6.33
CA GLY A 27 22.44 4.71 7.73
C GLY A 27 21.74 3.38 8.04
N THR A 28 21.61 3.05 9.31
CA THR A 28 20.91 1.87 9.84
C THR A 28 19.95 2.30 10.95
N VAL A 29 18.98 1.44 11.29
CA VAL A 29 18.09 1.71 12.44
C VAL A 29 18.89 1.66 13.76
N ALA A 30 19.94 0.84 13.83
CA ALA A 30 20.82 0.77 14.99
C ALA A 30 21.60 2.08 15.24
N ASP A 31 21.82 2.90 14.21
CA ASP A 31 22.47 4.20 14.33
C ASP A 31 21.54 5.30 14.88
N LEU A 32 20.24 5.04 14.98
CA LEU A 32 19.26 6.02 15.46
C LEU A 32 19.50 6.33 16.94
N GLN A 33 19.81 7.59 17.21
CA GLN A 33 20.03 8.10 18.57
C GLN A 33 18.79 8.87 19.09
N PRO A 34 18.61 8.97 20.41
CA PRO A 34 17.63 9.89 20.98
C PRO A 34 17.82 11.30 20.43
N GLY A 35 16.72 11.97 20.11
CA GLY A 35 16.75 13.28 19.45
C GLY A 35 16.92 13.22 17.93
N GLN A 36 16.86 12.03 17.34
CA GLN A 36 16.89 11.85 15.89
C GLN A 36 15.60 11.21 15.38
N ILE A 37 15.33 11.43 14.10
CA ILE A 37 14.18 10.86 13.40
C ILE A 37 14.62 10.17 12.11
N VAL A 38 14.13 8.95 11.89
CA VAL A 38 14.19 8.27 10.59
C VAL A 38 13.08 8.82 9.73
N VAL A 39 13.41 9.17 8.50
CA VAL A 39 12.47 9.69 7.52
C VAL A 39 12.41 8.74 6.32
N ASP A 40 11.21 8.46 5.82
CA ASP A 40 11.04 7.73 4.56
C ASP A 40 11.62 8.52 3.38
N ARG A 41 12.26 7.82 2.43
CA ARG A 41 12.91 8.44 1.27
C ARG A 41 11.96 9.30 0.42
N GLN A 42 10.70 8.90 0.27
CA GLN A 42 9.76 9.67 -0.53
C GLN A 42 9.39 10.96 0.18
N VAL A 43 9.16 10.90 1.48
CA VAL A 43 8.89 12.08 2.31
C VAL A 43 10.09 13.01 2.33
N ALA A 44 11.30 12.48 2.52
CA ALA A 44 12.52 13.27 2.50
C ALA A 44 12.68 14.05 1.18
N LYS A 45 12.39 13.40 0.04
CA LYS A 45 12.41 14.07 -1.28
C LYS A 45 11.30 15.10 -1.45
N GLN A 46 10.08 14.83 -0.95
CA GLN A 46 8.94 15.75 -1.10
C GLN A 46 9.10 17.01 -0.27
N GLN A 47 9.74 16.90 0.90
CA GLN A 47 9.92 17.99 1.84
C GLN A 47 11.34 18.59 1.79
N ASP A 48 12.18 18.14 0.85
CA ASP A 48 13.58 18.57 0.66
C ASP A 48 14.41 18.44 1.95
N LEU A 49 14.25 17.29 2.64
CA LEU A 49 14.92 16.99 3.90
C LEU A 49 16.18 16.16 3.66
N ALA A 50 17.25 16.56 4.31
CA ALA A 50 18.54 15.85 4.31
C ALA A 50 18.95 15.43 5.73
N PRO A 51 19.77 14.38 5.88
CA PRO A 51 20.38 14.05 7.17
C PRO A 51 21.09 15.26 7.76
N GLY A 52 20.77 15.57 9.03
CA GLY A 52 21.27 16.74 9.76
C GLY A 52 20.28 17.90 9.84
N ASP A 53 19.22 17.92 9.06
CA ASP A 53 18.16 18.94 9.16
C ASP A 53 17.37 18.81 10.47
N ARG A 54 16.80 19.90 10.92
CA ARG A 54 16.03 19.94 12.17
C ARG A 54 14.54 20.04 11.90
N LEU A 55 13.77 19.27 12.65
CA LEU A 55 12.32 19.22 12.62
C LEU A 55 11.77 19.40 14.03
N THR A 56 10.68 20.14 14.17
CA THR A 56 9.95 20.21 15.42
C THR A 56 8.71 19.36 15.32
N VAL A 57 8.58 18.40 16.22
CA VAL A 57 7.42 17.50 16.33
C VAL A 57 6.61 17.88 17.55
N LEU A 58 5.30 18.11 17.36
CA LEU A 58 4.36 18.36 18.43
C LEU A 58 3.63 17.06 18.78
N GLY A 59 3.78 16.62 20.00
CA GLY A 59 3.14 15.41 20.51
C GLY A 59 1.69 15.62 20.94
N THR A 60 0.95 14.53 21.07
CA THR A 60 -0.42 14.54 21.62
C THR A 60 -0.46 14.86 23.12
N SER A 61 0.68 14.82 23.78
CA SER A 61 0.84 15.31 25.17
C SER A 61 0.80 16.82 25.28
N GLY A 62 0.96 17.55 24.16
CA GLY A 62 1.18 18.99 24.10
C GLY A 62 2.66 19.40 24.21
N GLU A 63 3.55 18.44 24.40
CA GLU A 63 4.99 18.66 24.38
C GLU A 63 5.52 18.72 22.94
N SER A 64 6.53 19.55 22.71
CA SER A 64 7.24 19.62 21.43
C SER A 64 8.67 19.12 21.61
N LEU A 65 9.16 18.40 20.61
CA LEU A 65 10.52 17.89 20.58
C LEU A 65 11.20 18.32 19.29
N GLU A 66 12.39 18.89 19.42
CA GLU A 66 13.26 19.19 18.27
C GLU A 66 14.05 17.93 17.93
N LEU A 67 13.89 17.43 16.73
CA LEU A 67 14.55 16.21 16.23
C LEU A 67 15.43 16.54 15.04
N THR A 68 16.54 15.85 14.93
CA THR A 68 17.44 15.94 13.77
C THR A 68 17.19 14.75 12.84
N VAL A 69 17.06 15.01 11.54
CA VAL A 69 16.95 13.95 10.53
C VAL A 69 18.22 13.09 10.57
N GLY A 70 18.04 11.83 10.87
CA GLY A 70 19.11 10.83 10.92
C GLY A 70 19.07 9.91 9.70
N PRO A 71 18.94 8.60 9.88
CA PRO A 71 18.86 7.64 8.78
C PRO A 71 17.65 7.86 7.87
N ILE A 72 17.80 7.52 6.58
CA ILE A 72 16.70 7.58 5.61
C ILE A 72 16.26 6.14 5.29
N SER A 73 14.95 5.88 5.45
CA SER A 73 14.34 4.58 5.23
C SER A 73 13.85 4.41 3.78
N ASP A 74 13.90 3.18 3.30
CA ASP A 74 13.23 2.69 2.09
C ASP A 74 12.14 1.66 2.43
N ASP A 75 11.71 1.62 3.69
CA ASP A 75 10.77 0.63 4.19
C ASP A 75 9.58 1.26 4.94
N PRO A 76 8.69 1.97 4.21
CA PRO A 76 7.53 2.59 4.83
C PRO A 76 6.54 1.58 5.41
N ALA A 77 6.63 0.30 5.03
CA ALA A 77 5.73 -0.74 5.55
C ALA A 77 6.06 -1.13 7.01
N LEU A 78 7.33 -1.11 7.39
CA LEU A 78 7.78 -1.44 8.74
C LEU A 78 8.05 -0.21 9.60
N LEU A 79 8.66 0.81 9.03
CA LEU A 79 9.06 2.02 9.75
C LEU A 79 8.06 3.18 9.63
N GLY A 80 7.10 3.08 8.69
CA GLY A 80 6.23 4.21 8.38
C GLY A 80 6.99 5.35 7.69
N GLN A 81 6.34 6.51 7.65
CA GLN A 81 6.94 7.72 7.08
C GLN A 81 7.94 8.40 8.00
N TRP A 82 7.69 8.31 9.29
CA TRP A 82 8.42 8.95 10.36
C TRP A 82 8.64 7.95 11.49
N THR A 83 9.86 7.79 11.94
CA THR A 83 10.16 6.89 13.07
C THR A 83 11.18 7.52 14.01
N ILE A 84 10.88 7.47 15.29
CA ILE A 84 11.72 8.00 16.38
C ILE A 84 12.12 6.87 17.33
N THR A 85 12.96 7.20 18.29
CA THR A 85 13.26 6.24 19.37
C THR A 85 12.06 6.08 20.32
N ARG A 86 11.96 4.94 20.97
CA ARG A 86 10.95 4.72 22.02
C ARG A 86 11.06 5.72 23.18
N ALA A 87 12.27 6.17 23.48
CA ALA A 87 12.52 7.17 24.51
C ALA A 87 11.89 8.53 24.13
N ASP A 88 12.09 8.98 22.89
CA ASP A 88 11.52 10.21 22.39
C ASP A 88 9.97 10.13 22.29
N ALA A 89 9.45 8.98 21.85
CA ALA A 89 8.01 8.75 21.78
C ALA A 89 7.32 8.84 23.16
N ALA A 90 7.97 8.37 24.22
CA ALA A 90 7.45 8.47 25.57
C ALA A 90 7.27 9.93 26.07
N THR A 91 8.01 10.87 25.49
CA THR A 91 7.86 12.31 25.77
C THR A 91 6.67 12.90 25.02
N LEU A 92 6.47 12.48 23.76
CA LEU A 92 5.46 13.03 22.86
C LEU A 92 4.06 12.44 23.07
N VAL A 93 3.96 11.21 23.58
CA VAL A 93 2.70 10.46 23.70
C VAL A 93 2.53 9.91 25.10
N ARG A 94 1.41 10.20 25.74
CA ARG A 94 1.12 9.72 27.10
C ARG A 94 0.94 8.19 27.19
N GLN A 95 0.36 7.59 26.18
CA GLN A 95 0.10 6.16 26.12
C GLN A 95 0.45 5.65 24.71
N PRO A 96 1.72 5.30 24.49
CA PRO A 96 2.10 4.71 23.22
C PRO A 96 1.45 3.32 23.07
N THR A 97 0.93 3.04 21.87
CA THR A 97 0.34 1.74 21.52
C THR A 97 1.32 0.97 20.66
N ASP A 98 1.65 -0.26 21.04
CA ASP A 98 2.47 -1.12 20.20
C ASP A 98 1.64 -1.64 19.04
N ALA A 99 2.01 -1.28 17.81
CA ALA A 99 1.36 -1.72 16.59
C ALA A 99 1.88 -3.09 16.12
N LEU A 100 3.15 -3.38 16.38
CA LEU A 100 3.83 -4.60 15.95
C LEU A 100 4.83 -5.05 17.02
N LEU A 101 4.75 -6.31 17.42
CA LEU A 101 5.71 -6.97 18.29
C LEU A 101 6.41 -8.08 17.51
N GLY A 102 7.71 -7.99 17.38
CA GLY A 102 8.50 -9.03 16.77
C GLY A 102 9.17 -9.93 17.82
N LEU A 103 9.22 -11.22 17.57
CA LEU A 103 9.84 -12.21 18.41
C LEU A 103 10.89 -13.00 17.61
N THR A 104 12.07 -13.15 18.15
CA THR A 104 13.08 -14.09 17.65
C THR A 104 13.04 -15.35 18.47
N LEU A 105 13.22 -16.49 17.80
CA LEU A 105 13.27 -17.79 18.45
C LEU A 105 14.72 -18.23 18.62
N ASP A 106 15.01 -18.92 19.71
CA ASP A 106 16.31 -19.54 19.93
C ASP A 106 16.61 -20.62 18.88
N ARG A 107 17.89 -20.91 18.70
CA ARG A 107 18.32 -21.94 17.75
C ARG A 107 17.70 -23.30 18.09
N GLY A 108 17.04 -23.91 17.09
CA GLY A 108 16.39 -25.21 17.21
C GLY A 108 14.94 -25.15 17.68
N VAL A 109 14.40 -23.99 17.99
CA VAL A 109 12.98 -23.79 18.31
C VAL A 109 12.23 -23.43 17.01
N THR A 110 11.16 -24.17 16.72
CA THR A 110 10.33 -23.89 15.54
C THR A 110 9.11 -23.03 15.89
N PRO A 111 8.60 -22.21 14.98
CA PRO A 111 7.40 -21.40 15.21
C PRO A 111 6.19 -22.24 15.65
N GLU A 112 6.07 -23.46 15.11
CA GLU A 112 4.97 -24.37 15.41
C GLU A 112 5.01 -24.84 16.87
N SER A 113 6.20 -25.05 17.43
CA SER A 113 6.37 -25.53 18.81
C SER A 113 5.96 -24.51 19.87
N VAL A 114 6.17 -23.21 19.60
CA VAL A 114 5.85 -22.12 20.52
C VAL A 114 4.46 -21.50 20.31
N ARG A 115 3.89 -21.70 19.12
CA ARG A 115 2.59 -21.13 18.74
C ARG A 115 1.45 -21.40 19.74
N PRO A 116 1.27 -22.62 20.30
CA PRO A 116 0.21 -22.87 21.28
C PRO A 116 0.39 -22.07 22.56
N ALA A 117 1.63 -21.99 23.07
CA ALA A 117 1.95 -21.23 24.27
C ALA A 117 1.72 -19.71 24.06
N LEU A 118 2.15 -19.16 22.93
CA LEU A 118 1.94 -17.76 22.57
C LEU A 118 0.46 -17.45 22.39
N LYS A 119 -0.32 -18.32 21.71
CA LYS A 119 -1.76 -18.14 21.58
C LYS A 119 -2.48 -18.11 22.94
N ASN A 120 -2.04 -18.94 23.86
CA ASN A 120 -2.64 -18.95 25.20
C ASN A 120 -2.36 -17.64 25.96
N GLN A 121 -1.16 -17.08 25.83
CA GLN A 121 -0.84 -15.78 26.40
C GLN A 121 -1.64 -14.63 25.76
N LEU A 122 -1.89 -14.71 24.46
CA LEU A 122 -2.65 -13.71 23.71
C LEU A 122 -4.18 -13.78 23.95
N THR A 123 -4.67 -14.77 24.69
CA THR A 123 -6.11 -14.89 25.00
C THR A 123 -6.67 -13.63 25.69
N ASN A 124 -5.83 -12.94 26.47
CA ASN A 124 -6.18 -11.70 27.14
C ASN A 124 -6.06 -10.45 26.25
N TYR A 125 -5.59 -10.60 25.02
CA TYR A 125 -5.37 -9.52 24.05
C TYR A 125 -6.07 -9.83 22.73
N PRO A 126 -7.40 -9.72 22.65
CA PRO A 126 -8.20 -10.18 21.50
C PRO A 126 -7.90 -9.41 20.19
N THR A 127 -7.29 -8.26 20.29
CA THR A 127 -6.89 -7.45 19.12
C THR A 127 -5.55 -7.87 18.52
N MET A 128 -4.77 -8.68 19.24
CA MET A 128 -3.47 -9.15 18.76
C MET A 128 -3.63 -10.43 17.92
N THR A 129 -2.96 -10.45 16.78
CA THR A 129 -2.91 -11.60 15.87
C THR A 129 -1.49 -12.15 15.80
N LEU A 130 -1.31 -13.43 16.11
CA LEU A 130 -0.04 -14.11 15.97
C LEU A 130 0.17 -14.57 14.54
N GLN A 131 1.16 -14.00 13.87
CA GLN A 131 1.54 -14.36 12.50
C GLN A 131 3.03 -14.73 12.46
N ASP A 132 3.38 -15.70 11.64
CA ASP A 132 4.76 -15.90 11.23
C ASP A 132 5.10 -14.96 10.06
N ARG A 133 6.37 -14.93 9.67
CA ARG A 133 6.86 -14.04 8.61
C ARG A 133 6.13 -14.25 7.28
N ASP A 134 5.87 -15.50 6.92
CA ASP A 134 5.23 -15.83 5.66
C ASP A 134 3.74 -15.44 5.68
N GLN A 135 3.06 -15.65 6.80
CA GLN A 135 1.68 -15.22 7.00
C GLN A 135 1.55 -13.68 6.97
N TYR A 136 2.48 -12.97 7.60
CA TYR A 136 2.50 -11.50 7.57
C TYR A 136 2.67 -10.98 6.13
N THR A 137 3.65 -11.52 5.41
CA THR A 137 3.88 -11.15 4.00
C THR A 137 2.67 -11.48 3.13
N SER A 138 2.07 -12.67 3.33
CA SER A 138 0.88 -13.09 2.58
C SER A 138 -0.34 -12.22 2.88
N SER A 139 -0.50 -11.75 4.11
CA SER A 139 -1.60 -10.85 4.48
C SER A 139 -1.49 -9.49 3.80
N LEU A 140 -0.29 -8.95 3.67
CA LEU A 140 -0.03 -7.71 2.92
C LEU A 140 -0.37 -7.88 1.43
N ILE A 141 0.09 -8.98 0.82
CA ILE A 141 -0.17 -9.29 -0.60
C ILE A 141 -1.67 -9.50 -0.85
N SER A 142 -2.39 -10.17 0.06
CA SER A 142 -3.82 -10.44 -0.10
C SER A 142 -4.66 -9.17 -0.12
N SER A 143 -4.29 -8.17 0.67
CA SER A 143 -4.95 -6.87 0.69
C SER A 143 -4.83 -6.14 -0.65
N ILE A 144 -3.64 -6.18 -1.26
CA ILE A 144 -3.40 -5.62 -2.60
C ILE A 144 -4.18 -6.40 -3.67
N SER A 145 -4.19 -7.73 -3.57
CA SER A 145 -4.91 -8.59 -4.52
C SER A 145 -6.42 -8.35 -4.49
N ALA A 146 -7.00 -8.11 -3.31
CA ALA A 146 -8.41 -7.75 -3.18
C ALA A 146 -8.73 -6.44 -3.92
N LEU A 147 -7.88 -5.41 -3.78
CA LEU A 147 -8.04 -4.15 -4.50
C LEU A 147 -7.93 -4.34 -6.02
N LEU A 148 -6.95 -5.11 -6.48
CA LEU A 148 -6.78 -5.44 -7.90
C LEU A 148 -8.00 -6.17 -8.47
N ASN A 149 -8.59 -7.10 -7.74
CA ASN A 149 -9.79 -7.82 -8.17
C ASN A 149 -10.99 -6.88 -8.37
N VAL A 150 -11.15 -5.87 -7.53
CA VAL A 150 -12.17 -4.82 -7.71
C VAL A 150 -11.91 -4.04 -9.00
N ILE A 151 -10.66 -3.63 -9.24
CA ILE A 151 -10.27 -2.90 -10.47
C ILE A 151 -10.54 -3.77 -11.72
N TYR A 152 -10.16 -5.05 -11.70
CA TYR A 152 -10.43 -5.96 -12.82
C TYR A 152 -11.93 -6.17 -13.04
N GLY A 153 -12.73 -6.24 -11.97
CA GLY A 153 -14.19 -6.29 -12.09
C GLY A 153 -14.78 -5.06 -12.79
N LEU A 154 -14.34 -3.87 -12.40
CA LEU A 154 -14.78 -2.62 -13.05
C LEU A 154 -14.33 -2.56 -14.52
N LEU A 155 -13.11 -3.00 -14.81
CA LEU A 155 -12.61 -3.07 -16.19
C LEU A 155 -13.44 -4.03 -17.05
N ALA A 156 -13.77 -5.20 -16.51
CA ALA A 156 -14.62 -6.19 -17.22
C ALA A 156 -16.02 -5.62 -17.54
N VAL A 157 -16.64 -4.92 -16.59
CA VAL A 157 -17.93 -4.25 -16.83
C VAL A 157 -17.80 -3.16 -17.91
N SER A 158 -16.72 -2.38 -17.88
CA SER A 158 -16.46 -1.34 -18.89
C SER A 158 -16.32 -1.94 -20.31
N ILE A 159 -15.62 -3.06 -20.42
CA ILE A 159 -15.47 -3.78 -21.70
C ILE A 159 -16.84 -4.28 -22.19
N LEU A 160 -17.66 -4.84 -21.30
CA LEU A 160 -19.02 -5.30 -21.67
C LEU A 160 -19.89 -4.15 -22.19
N ILE A 161 -19.86 -2.99 -21.52
CA ILE A 161 -20.60 -1.80 -21.98
C ILE A 161 -20.12 -1.36 -23.36
N ALA A 162 -18.79 -1.33 -23.57
CA ALA A 162 -18.21 -0.98 -24.87
C ALA A 162 -18.64 -1.94 -25.98
N LEU A 163 -18.63 -3.26 -25.71
CA LEU A 163 -19.08 -4.29 -26.66
C LEU A 163 -20.56 -4.13 -27.02
N ILE A 164 -21.41 -3.87 -26.03
CA ILE A 164 -22.85 -3.61 -26.27
C ILE A 164 -23.03 -2.35 -27.13
N GLY A 165 -22.26 -1.29 -26.85
CA GLY A 165 -22.28 -0.06 -27.63
C GLY A 165 -21.89 -0.28 -29.10
N ILE A 166 -20.80 -1.02 -29.31
CA ILE A 166 -20.35 -1.39 -30.67
C ILE A 166 -21.39 -2.25 -31.38
N ALA A 167 -21.94 -3.26 -30.70
CA ALA A 167 -22.96 -4.14 -31.27
C ALA A 167 -24.19 -3.37 -31.66
N ASN A 168 -24.68 -2.41 -30.86
CA ASN A 168 -25.80 -1.58 -31.15
C ASN A 168 -25.57 -0.68 -32.38
N THR A 169 -24.39 -0.03 -32.43
CA THR A 169 -24.03 0.83 -33.58
C THR A 169 -23.90 0.02 -34.86
N LEU A 170 -23.28 -1.18 -34.78
CA LEU A 170 -23.13 -2.09 -35.92
C LEU A 170 -24.50 -2.58 -36.42
N SER A 171 -25.39 -2.95 -35.51
CA SER A 171 -26.73 -3.39 -35.82
C SER A 171 -27.54 -2.29 -36.58
N LEU A 172 -27.47 -1.05 -36.10
CA LEU A 172 -28.10 0.09 -36.73
C LEU A 172 -27.55 0.31 -38.15
N SER A 173 -26.24 0.32 -38.31
CA SER A 173 -25.56 0.49 -39.60
C SER A 173 -25.95 -0.61 -40.61
N ILE A 174 -26.05 -1.86 -40.15
CA ILE A 174 -26.51 -2.97 -41.00
C ILE A 174 -27.97 -2.79 -41.42
N HIS A 175 -28.83 -2.37 -40.51
CA HIS A 175 -30.25 -2.11 -40.86
C HIS A 175 -30.39 -0.97 -41.86
N GLU A 176 -29.66 0.13 -41.68
CA GLU A 176 -29.65 1.26 -42.63
C GLU A 176 -29.17 0.83 -44.02
N ARG A 177 -28.03 0.14 -44.11
CA ARG A 177 -27.52 -0.40 -45.38
C ARG A 177 -28.46 -1.39 -46.03
N THR A 178 -29.08 -2.26 -45.26
CA THR A 178 -30.08 -3.22 -45.80
C THR A 178 -31.27 -2.50 -46.39
N ARG A 179 -31.72 -1.43 -45.75
CA ARG A 179 -32.82 -0.58 -46.27
C ARG A 179 -32.41 0.16 -47.53
N GLU A 180 -31.21 0.74 -47.59
CA GLU A 180 -30.68 1.41 -48.80
C GLU A 180 -30.54 0.43 -49.96
N LEU A 181 -29.97 -0.77 -49.72
CA LEU A 181 -29.84 -1.82 -50.73
C LEU A 181 -31.22 -2.33 -51.23
N GLY A 182 -32.21 -2.39 -50.32
CA GLY A 182 -33.60 -2.70 -50.65
C GLY A 182 -34.24 -1.66 -51.60
N LEU A 183 -33.99 -0.39 -51.33
CA LEU A 183 -34.44 0.73 -52.14
C LEU A 183 -33.81 0.73 -53.55
N LEU A 184 -32.49 0.51 -53.63
CA LEU A 184 -31.78 0.40 -54.92
C LEU A 184 -32.28 -0.78 -55.76
N ARG A 185 -32.62 -1.89 -55.09
CA ARG A 185 -33.21 -3.06 -55.78
C ARG A 185 -34.64 -2.78 -56.30
N ALA A 186 -35.45 -2.02 -55.55
CA ALA A 186 -36.80 -1.58 -55.97
C ALA A 186 -36.75 -0.62 -57.15
N MET A 187 -35.68 0.17 -57.31
CA MET A 187 -35.42 1.04 -58.47
C MET A 187 -34.83 0.30 -59.70
N GLY A 188 -34.68 -1.07 -59.68
CA GLY A 188 -34.30 -1.89 -60.79
C GLY A 188 -32.85 -2.27 -60.92
N MET A 189 -32.01 -2.07 -59.88
CA MET A 189 -30.62 -2.53 -59.89
C MET A 189 -30.52 -4.06 -59.90
N SER A 190 -29.67 -4.58 -60.81
CA SER A 190 -29.37 -6.03 -60.88
C SER A 190 -28.52 -6.52 -59.73
N ARG A 191 -28.59 -7.84 -59.43
CA ARG A 191 -27.81 -8.47 -58.36
C ARG A 191 -26.26 -8.34 -58.56
N SER A 192 -25.76 -8.24 -59.78
CA SER A 192 -24.35 -8.05 -60.10
C SER A 192 -23.90 -6.62 -59.79
N GLN A 193 -24.72 -5.61 -60.08
CA GLN A 193 -24.45 -4.21 -59.76
C GLN A 193 -24.45 -3.98 -58.26
N LEU A 194 -25.36 -4.62 -57.53
CA LEU A 194 -25.39 -4.55 -56.04
C LEU A 194 -24.12 -5.13 -55.41
N ARG A 195 -23.61 -6.23 -55.91
CA ARG A 195 -22.36 -6.82 -55.39
C ARG A 195 -21.13 -5.96 -55.62
N SER A 196 -21.08 -5.19 -56.72
CA SER A 196 -19.96 -4.28 -56.99
C SER A 196 -19.99 -3.01 -56.18
N SER A 197 -21.18 -2.58 -55.70
CA SER A 197 -21.30 -1.39 -54.90
C SER A 197 -21.02 -1.60 -53.37
N VAL A 198 -20.91 -2.86 -52.93
CA VAL A 198 -20.62 -3.25 -51.55
C VAL A 198 -19.13 -3.62 -51.32
N ARG A 199 -18.32 -3.56 -52.39
CA ARG A 199 -16.85 -3.76 -52.32
C ARG A 199 -16.15 -2.42 -52.29
#